data_79e9d05077bc11c94a3dd17aa0661d36
#
_entry.id   79e9d05077bc11c94a3dd17aa0661d36
#
_cell.length_a   1.000
_cell.length_b   1.000
_cell.length_c   1.000
_cell.angle_alpha   90.00
_cell.angle_beta   90.00
_cell.angle_gamma   90.00
#
_symmetry.space_group_name_H-M   'P 1'
#
loop_
_entity.id
_entity.type
_entity.pdbx_description
1 polymer ?
#
loop_
_entity_poly.entity_id
_entity_poly.type
_entity_poly.pdbx_seq_one_letter_code
_entity_poly.pdbx_strand_id
1 'polypeptide(L)'
;MAGLDHIVHCTSAFDALRATMTGIGFTLTPPAEHPFGTGNSLIQLDGFFVEFVHLPNPHLVPQPKPDEFGFAAFNADYMKDGGEGVSMLVFESDDAAAEQARFVNAGLDTYQPFSFSRLARQPDGEDVTVGFSLAFATHADMPRA
;
A
#
# COMPACT_ATOMS: atom_id res chain seq x y z
N MET A 1 8.43 5.21 19.35
CA MET A 1 9.22 5.18 18.09
C MET A 1 8.39 4.35 17.14
N ALA A 2 7.96 4.90 16.02
CA ALA A 2 7.15 4.17 15.05
C ALA A 2 7.99 3.03 14.45
N GLY A 3 7.46 1.81 14.44
CA GLY A 3 8.03 0.66 13.74
C GLY A 3 7.70 0.69 12.26
N LEU A 4 8.34 -0.19 11.48
CA LEU A 4 7.93 -0.45 10.12
C LEU A 4 6.68 -1.35 10.17
N ASP A 5 5.58 -0.88 9.57
CA ASP A 5 4.37 -1.70 9.41
C ASP A 5 4.50 -2.61 8.20
N HIS A 6 4.74 -2.02 7.02
CA HIS A 6 4.97 -2.80 5.81
C HIS A 6 5.74 -2.04 4.72
N ILE A 7 6.11 -2.80 3.70
CA ILE A 7 6.73 -2.30 2.47
C ILE A 7 5.78 -2.61 1.32
N VAL A 8 5.44 -1.62 0.53
CA VAL A 8 4.68 -1.82 -0.71
C VAL A 8 5.65 -2.02 -1.87
N HIS A 9 5.53 -3.14 -2.55
CA HIS A 9 6.30 -3.48 -3.75
C HIS A 9 5.35 -3.64 -4.93
N CYS A 10 5.44 -2.74 -5.89
CA CYS A 10 4.66 -2.82 -7.12
C CYS A 10 5.30 -3.74 -8.14
N THR A 11 4.47 -4.46 -8.88
CA THR A 11 4.92 -5.33 -9.97
C THR A 11 3.89 -5.45 -11.08
N SER A 12 4.35 -5.46 -12.31
CA SER A 12 3.56 -5.84 -13.49
C SER A 12 3.58 -7.36 -13.74
N ALA A 13 4.51 -8.09 -13.10
CA ALA A 13 4.72 -9.52 -13.25
C ALA A 13 4.25 -10.31 -12.00
N PHE A 14 3.05 -10.01 -11.49
CA PHE A 14 2.54 -10.47 -10.20
C PHE A 14 2.62 -12.00 -10.01
N ASP A 15 2.13 -12.77 -10.98
CA ASP A 15 2.13 -14.24 -10.87
C ASP A 15 3.55 -14.82 -10.89
N ALA A 16 4.43 -14.25 -11.69
CA ALA A 16 5.84 -14.65 -11.75
C ALA A 16 6.58 -14.31 -10.45
N LEU A 17 6.31 -13.13 -9.89
CA LEU A 17 6.87 -12.73 -8.59
C LEU A 17 6.39 -13.66 -7.48
N ARG A 18 5.08 -13.95 -7.40
CA ARG A 18 4.53 -14.89 -6.42
C ARG A 18 5.14 -16.28 -6.55
N ALA A 19 5.27 -16.79 -7.78
CA ALA A 19 5.91 -18.08 -8.03
C ALA A 19 7.37 -18.10 -7.56
N THR A 20 8.12 -17.04 -7.85
CA THR A 20 9.52 -16.88 -7.41
C THR A 20 9.63 -16.88 -5.89
N MET A 21 8.82 -16.06 -5.22
CA MET A 21 8.85 -15.96 -3.75
C MET A 21 8.47 -17.28 -3.08
N THR A 22 7.47 -17.98 -3.62
CA THR A 22 7.11 -19.32 -3.15
C THR A 22 8.26 -20.31 -3.39
N GLY A 23 8.91 -20.25 -4.55
CA GLY A 23 10.02 -21.12 -4.90
C GLY A 23 11.24 -20.98 -4.00
N ILE A 24 11.48 -19.80 -3.45
CA ILE A 24 12.57 -19.55 -2.48
C ILE A 24 12.12 -19.74 -1.01
N GLY A 25 10.88 -20.17 -0.78
CA GLY A 25 10.42 -20.66 0.53
C GLY A 25 9.51 -19.71 1.30
N PHE A 26 9.08 -18.59 0.73
CA PHE A 26 8.08 -17.73 1.39
C PHE A 26 6.66 -18.25 1.20
N THR A 27 5.84 -18.05 2.24
CA THR A 27 4.40 -18.26 2.18
C THR A 27 3.69 -16.94 1.88
N LEU A 28 2.90 -16.92 0.80
CA LEU A 28 2.12 -15.76 0.42
C LEU A 28 0.64 -15.97 0.73
N THR A 29 -0.04 -14.88 1.12
CA THR A 29 -1.51 -14.90 1.20
C THR A 29 -2.13 -15.17 -0.18
N PRO A 30 -3.35 -15.72 -0.23
CA PRO A 30 -4.11 -15.73 -1.47
C PRO A 30 -4.21 -14.32 -2.07
N PRO A 31 -4.27 -14.17 -3.40
CA PRO A 31 -4.54 -12.89 -4.03
C PRO A 31 -5.85 -12.28 -3.54
N ALA A 32 -5.85 -10.98 -3.29
CA ALA A 32 -7.02 -10.19 -2.98
C ALA A 32 -7.11 -9.00 -3.92
N GLU A 33 -8.33 -8.52 -4.19
CA GLU A 33 -8.57 -7.34 -5.02
C GLU A 33 -9.13 -6.19 -4.19
N HIS A 34 -8.71 -4.99 -4.53
CA HIS A 34 -9.22 -3.76 -3.95
C HIS A 34 -10.30 -3.15 -4.85
N PRO A 35 -11.30 -2.46 -4.30
CA PRO A 35 -12.40 -1.89 -5.08
C PRO A 35 -11.95 -0.75 -6.02
N PHE A 36 -10.71 -0.29 -5.87
CA PHE A 36 -10.11 0.79 -6.65
C PHE A 36 -9.05 0.30 -7.67
N GLY A 37 -9.13 -0.97 -8.07
CA GLY A 37 -8.43 -1.51 -9.25
C GLY A 37 -7.09 -2.16 -9.00
N THR A 38 -6.48 -2.01 -7.83
CA THR A 38 -5.30 -2.76 -7.42
C THR A 38 -5.67 -4.11 -6.81
N GLY A 39 -4.72 -5.03 -6.80
CA GLY A 39 -4.80 -6.28 -6.04
C GLY A 39 -3.47 -6.53 -5.33
N ASN A 40 -3.48 -7.44 -4.37
CA ASN A 40 -2.29 -7.74 -3.60
C ASN A 40 -2.14 -9.20 -3.19
N SER A 41 -0.96 -9.51 -2.69
CA SER A 41 -0.62 -10.71 -1.93
C SER A 41 0.49 -10.34 -0.94
N LEU A 42 0.45 -10.89 0.26
CA LEU A 42 1.34 -10.50 1.35
C LEU A 42 2.31 -11.63 1.71
N ILE A 43 3.52 -11.25 2.08
CA ILE A 43 4.44 -12.09 2.84
C ILE A 43 4.50 -11.52 4.26
N GLN A 44 3.97 -12.27 5.22
CA GLN A 44 4.06 -11.90 6.63
C GLN A 44 5.43 -12.27 7.18
N LEU A 45 6.09 -11.30 7.79
CA LEU A 45 7.39 -11.46 8.45
C LEU A 45 7.24 -11.19 9.96
N ASP A 46 8.33 -11.33 10.70
CA ASP A 46 8.33 -11.00 12.12
C ASP A 46 8.36 -9.48 12.30
N GLY A 47 7.26 -8.93 12.81
CA GLY A 47 7.11 -7.51 13.10
C GLY A 47 6.67 -6.61 11.93
N PHE A 48 6.66 -7.09 10.69
CA PHE A 48 6.19 -6.34 9.51
C PHE A 48 5.78 -7.27 8.37
N PHE A 49 5.27 -6.74 7.26
CA PHE A 49 4.99 -7.54 6.07
C PHE A 49 5.45 -6.84 4.77
N VAL A 50 5.54 -7.62 3.70
CA VAL A 50 5.72 -7.10 2.35
C VAL A 50 4.43 -7.28 1.59
N GLU A 51 3.89 -6.19 1.06
CA GLU A 51 2.71 -6.17 0.21
C GLU A 51 3.14 -6.10 -1.26
N PHE A 52 2.88 -7.16 -2.01
CA PHE A 52 3.04 -7.14 -3.46
C PHE A 52 1.77 -6.62 -4.12
N VAL A 53 1.86 -5.46 -4.74
CA VAL A 53 0.74 -4.79 -5.40
C VAL A 53 0.85 -4.90 -6.90
N HIS A 54 -0.27 -5.19 -7.53
CA HIS A 54 -0.42 -5.18 -8.99
C HIS A 54 -1.72 -4.49 -9.40
N LEU A 55 -1.94 -4.36 -10.71
CA LEU A 55 -3.07 -3.62 -11.25
C LEU A 55 -3.95 -4.52 -12.15
N PRO A 56 -4.76 -5.44 -11.57
CA PRO A 56 -5.60 -6.33 -12.34
C PRO A 56 -6.74 -5.62 -13.08
N ASN A 57 -7.23 -4.51 -12.54
CA ASN A 57 -8.37 -3.77 -13.06
C ASN A 57 -8.05 -2.27 -13.27
N PRO A 58 -7.17 -1.92 -14.24
CA PRO A 58 -6.70 -0.54 -14.42
C PRO A 58 -7.83 0.47 -14.74
N HIS A 59 -8.95 0.00 -15.28
CA HIS A 59 -10.12 0.82 -15.57
C HIS A 59 -10.90 1.27 -14.32
N LEU A 60 -10.65 0.65 -13.16
CA LEU A 60 -11.25 1.02 -11.88
C LEU A 60 -10.40 2.03 -11.10
N VAL A 61 -9.21 2.37 -11.58
CA VAL A 61 -8.32 3.33 -10.89
C VAL A 61 -8.97 4.71 -10.90
N PRO A 62 -9.28 5.29 -9.72
CA PRO A 62 -9.86 6.62 -9.65
C PRO A 62 -8.87 7.68 -10.13
N GLN A 63 -9.40 8.73 -10.75
CA GLN A 63 -8.58 9.91 -11.01
C GLN A 63 -8.21 10.57 -9.67
N PRO A 64 -6.93 10.89 -9.43
CA PRO A 64 -6.53 11.54 -8.19
C PRO A 64 -7.17 12.91 -8.08
N LYS A 65 -7.62 13.25 -6.88
CA LYS A 65 -8.08 14.60 -6.56
C LYS A 65 -6.92 15.43 -6.00
N PRO A 66 -6.96 16.76 -6.15
CA PRO A 66 -5.81 17.61 -5.79
C PRO A 66 -5.29 17.43 -4.36
N ASP A 67 -6.19 17.15 -3.40
CA ASP A 67 -5.84 17.07 -1.99
C ASP A 67 -5.90 15.63 -1.44
N GLU A 68 -6.08 14.63 -2.31
CA GLU A 68 -6.19 13.23 -1.92
C GLU A 68 -5.01 12.42 -2.51
N PHE A 69 -4.40 11.59 -1.68
CA PHE A 69 -3.43 10.62 -2.18
C PHE A 69 -4.16 9.45 -2.85
N GLY A 70 -3.97 9.33 -4.16
CA GLY A 70 -4.53 8.22 -4.93
C GLY A 70 -3.63 6.99 -4.90
N PHE A 71 -3.75 6.12 -3.91
CA PHE A 71 -2.92 4.92 -3.78
C PHE A 71 -2.83 4.11 -5.09
N ALA A 72 -3.97 3.84 -5.72
CA ALA A 72 -3.99 3.09 -6.98
C ALA A 72 -3.35 3.86 -8.14
N ALA A 73 -3.63 5.16 -8.25
CA ALA A 73 -3.06 6.01 -9.28
C ALA A 73 -1.55 6.17 -9.13
N PHE A 74 -1.07 6.36 -7.90
CA PHE A 74 0.36 6.44 -7.60
C PHE A 74 1.11 5.16 -8.03
N ASN A 75 0.59 3.99 -7.64
CA ASN A 75 1.19 2.72 -8.00
C ASN A 75 1.08 2.42 -9.50
N ALA A 76 -0.02 2.84 -10.15
CA ALA A 76 -0.16 2.73 -11.61
C ALA A 76 0.88 3.59 -12.36
N ASP A 77 1.09 4.83 -11.92
CA ASP A 77 2.09 5.71 -12.52
C ASP A 77 3.52 5.22 -12.23
N TYR A 78 3.77 4.70 -11.02
CA TYR A 78 5.05 4.08 -10.69
C TYR A 78 5.40 2.94 -11.66
N MET A 79 4.45 2.03 -11.92
CA MET A 79 4.64 0.89 -12.84
C MET A 79 4.71 1.32 -14.31
N LYS A 80 3.94 2.32 -14.73
CA LYS A 80 3.90 2.83 -16.10
C LYS A 80 5.25 3.34 -16.59
N ASP A 81 5.98 4.03 -15.74
CA ASP A 81 7.30 4.57 -16.07
C ASP A 81 8.42 3.52 -15.97
N GLY A 82 8.06 2.24 -15.99
CA GLY A 82 9.00 1.12 -15.90
C GLY A 82 9.49 0.85 -14.49
N GLY A 83 8.84 1.45 -13.49
CA GLY A 83 9.08 1.16 -12.08
C GLY A 83 8.51 -0.20 -11.71
N GLU A 84 9.37 -1.07 -11.24
CA GLU A 84 9.00 -2.28 -10.51
C GLU A 84 9.89 -2.34 -9.27
N GLY A 85 9.30 -2.51 -8.10
CA GLY A 85 10.03 -2.51 -6.85
C GLY A 85 9.29 -1.79 -5.72
N VAL A 86 10.05 -1.35 -4.71
CA VAL A 86 9.49 -0.67 -3.54
C VAL A 86 8.95 0.70 -3.93
N SER A 87 7.64 0.87 -3.81
CA SER A 87 6.94 2.13 -4.11
C SER A 87 6.63 2.94 -2.85
N MET A 88 6.47 2.28 -1.69
CA MET A 88 6.17 2.94 -0.42
C MET A 88 6.81 2.22 0.75
N LEU A 89 7.15 3.00 1.79
CA LEU A 89 7.43 2.53 3.13
C LEU A 89 6.29 2.98 4.04
N VAL A 90 5.70 2.05 4.78
CA VAL A 90 4.59 2.34 5.69
C VAL A 90 5.06 2.10 7.12
N PHE A 91 4.85 3.09 7.97
CA PHE A 91 5.24 3.06 9.37
C PHE A 91 3.99 2.97 10.25
N GLU A 92 4.12 2.28 11.37
CA GLU A 92 3.08 2.23 12.40
C GLU A 92 2.76 3.62 12.93
N SER A 93 1.49 3.89 13.13
CA SER A 93 1.02 5.10 13.81
C SER A 93 -0.27 4.83 14.56
N ASP A 94 -0.41 5.47 15.71
CA ASP A 94 -1.63 5.44 16.51
C ASP A 94 -2.61 6.55 16.09
N ASP A 95 -2.16 7.56 15.32
CA ASP A 95 -2.96 8.73 14.94
C ASP A 95 -2.48 9.34 13.63
N ALA A 96 -3.14 8.98 12.53
CA ALA A 96 -2.82 9.48 11.20
C ALA A 96 -2.97 11.01 11.06
N ALA A 97 -3.89 11.63 11.81
CA ALA A 97 -4.05 13.09 11.77
C ALA A 97 -2.89 13.80 12.46
N ALA A 98 -2.39 13.24 13.57
CA ALA A 98 -1.18 13.75 14.22
C ALA A 98 0.07 13.59 13.33
N GLU A 99 0.18 12.48 12.60
CA GLU A 99 1.28 12.29 11.64
C GLU A 99 1.20 13.30 10.48
N GLN A 100 0.02 13.53 9.92
CA GLN A 100 -0.15 14.57 8.90
C GLN A 100 0.32 15.95 9.42
N ALA A 101 -0.06 16.33 10.64
CA ALA A 101 0.40 17.58 11.24
C ALA A 101 1.93 17.63 11.39
N ARG A 102 2.59 16.52 11.71
CA ARG A 102 4.05 16.43 11.76
C ARG A 102 4.68 16.61 10.38
N PHE A 103 4.11 16.00 9.34
CA PHE A 103 4.59 16.14 7.97
C PHE A 103 4.48 17.58 7.48
N VAL A 104 3.35 18.25 7.74
CA VAL A 104 3.17 19.68 7.44
C VAL A 104 4.24 20.53 8.15
N ASN A 105 4.46 20.30 9.43
CA ASN A 105 5.45 21.04 10.21
C ASN A 105 6.90 20.77 9.75
N ALA A 106 7.15 19.63 9.14
CA ALA A 106 8.43 19.28 8.53
C ALA A 106 8.61 19.85 7.11
N GLY A 107 7.59 20.50 6.55
CA GLY A 107 7.63 21.08 5.20
C GLY A 107 7.51 20.06 4.08
N LEU A 108 6.94 18.89 4.37
CA LEU A 108 6.65 17.86 3.36
C LEU A 108 5.32 18.16 2.65
N ASP A 109 5.21 17.72 1.41
CA ASP A 109 3.94 17.71 0.70
C ASP A 109 3.03 16.64 1.32
N THR A 110 1.81 17.04 1.68
CA THR A 110 0.85 16.19 2.38
C THR A 110 -0.50 16.16 1.68
N TYR A 111 -1.29 15.17 2.04
CA TYR A 111 -2.62 14.93 1.50
C TYR A 111 -3.62 14.83 2.65
N GLN A 112 -4.91 14.94 2.35
CA GLN A 112 -5.95 14.65 3.34
C GLN A 112 -5.80 13.21 3.84
N PRO A 113 -5.96 12.93 5.15
CA PRO A 113 -5.92 11.57 5.67
C PRO A 113 -6.92 10.68 4.95
N PHE A 114 -6.46 9.52 4.53
CA PHE A 114 -7.28 8.54 3.84
C PHE A 114 -7.73 7.47 4.83
N SER A 115 -9.04 7.24 4.88
CA SER A 115 -9.60 6.19 5.74
C SER A 115 -10.53 5.29 4.94
N PHE A 116 -10.42 3.99 5.17
CA PHE A 116 -11.32 3.00 4.59
C PHE A 116 -11.49 1.82 5.54
N SER A 117 -12.51 1.03 5.30
CA SER A 117 -12.71 -0.24 5.99
C SER A 117 -13.02 -1.36 5.01
N ARG A 118 -12.70 -2.57 5.40
CA ARG A 118 -13.04 -3.78 4.65
C ARG A 118 -13.39 -4.92 5.58
N LEU A 119 -14.14 -5.88 5.07
CA LEU A 119 -14.29 -7.16 5.74
C LEU A 119 -13.00 -7.97 5.61
N ALA A 120 -12.61 -8.57 6.71
CA ALA A 120 -11.52 -9.53 6.76
C ALA A 120 -12.04 -10.81 7.41
N ARG A 121 -11.68 -11.96 6.86
CA ARG A 121 -12.01 -13.25 7.43
C ARG A 121 -10.93 -13.69 8.39
N GLN A 122 -11.32 -13.95 9.64
CA GLN A 122 -10.42 -14.50 10.65
C GLN A 122 -10.14 -15.99 10.42
N PRO A 123 -9.08 -16.54 11.03
CA PRO A 123 -8.77 -17.97 10.93
C PRO A 123 -9.87 -18.90 11.44
N ASP A 124 -10.71 -18.42 12.35
CA ASP A 124 -11.90 -19.14 12.87
C ASP A 124 -13.10 -19.09 11.92
N GLY A 125 -12.99 -18.34 10.83
CA GLY A 125 -14.02 -18.20 9.80
C GLY A 125 -15.01 -17.05 10.04
N GLU A 126 -14.87 -16.28 11.11
CA GLU A 126 -15.69 -15.10 11.35
C GLU A 126 -15.23 -13.91 10.47
N ASP A 127 -16.20 -13.13 10.00
CA ASP A 127 -15.92 -11.90 9.26
C ASP A 127 -15.88 -10.72 10.25
N VAL A 128 -14.78 -9.98 10.24
CA VAL A 128 -14.60 -8.76 11.02
C VAL A 128 -14.38 -7.56 10.11
N THR A 129 -14.88 -6.41 10.51
CA THR A 129 -14.56 -5.15 9.83
C THR A 129 -13.24 -4.62 10.39
N VAL A 130 -12.24 -4.51 9.53
CA VAL A 130 -10.98 -3.83 9.84
C VAL A 130 -10.98 -2.46 9.21
N GLY A 131 -10.60 -1.44 9.99
CA GLY A 131 -10.50 -0.05 9.56
C GLY A 131 -9.04 0.36 9.45
N PHE A 132 -8.77 1.22 8.48
CA PHE A 132 -7.46 1.77 8.22
C PHE A 132 -7.57 3.29 8.15
N SER A 133 -6.60 3.98 8.74
CA SER A 133 -6.44 5.42 8.59
C SER A 133 -4.98 5.71 8.28
N LEU A 134 -4.73 6.41 7.20
CA LEU A 134 -3.41 6.60 6.61
C LEU A 134 -3.13 8.09 6.43
N ALA A 135 -1.92 8.52 6.75
CA ALA A 135 -1.37 9.81 6.37
C ALA A 135 -0.24 9.59 5.38
N PHE A 136 -0.23 10.39 4.32
CA PHE A 136 0.78 10.31 3.27
C PHE A 136 1.62 11.57 3.24
N ALA A 137 2.91 11.41 2.98
CA ALA A 137 3.82 12.49 2.70
C ALA A 137 4.67 12.16 1.48
N THR A 138 4.94 13.17 0.66
CA THR A 138 5.87 13.09 -0.47
C THR A 138 6.85 14.26 -0.42
N HIS A 139 7.90 14.19 -1.21
CA HIS A 139 8.85 15.27 -1.35
C HIS A 139 9.09 15.53 -2.84
N ALA A 140 9.14 16.81 -3.24
CA ALA A 140 9.27 17.19 -4.64
C ALA A 140 10.53 16.62 -5.32
N ASP A 141 11.64 16.50 -4.58
CA ASP A 141 12.90 15.94 -5.07
C ASP A 141 12.92 14.42 -5.08
N MET A 142 11.95 13.77 -4.41
CA MET A 142 11.82 12.32 -4.28
C MET A 142 10.35 11.88 -4.47
N PRO A 143 9.76 12.17 -5.63
CA PRO A 143 8.33 11.94 -5.86
C PRO A 143 7.92 10.46 -5.89
N ARG A 144 8.91 9.56 -5.84
CA ARG A 144 8.73 8.11 -5.87
C ARG A 144 9.36 7.41 -4.65
N ALA A 145 9.68 8.14 -3.61
CA ALA A 145 10.25 7.57 -2.40
C ALA A 145 9.24 7.54 -1.27
#